data_d09e2e004d980c5740bee768930768fe
#
_entry.id   d09e2e004d980c5740bee768930768fe
#
_cell.length_a   1.000
_cell.length_b   1.000
_cell.length_c   1.000
_cell.angle_alpha   90.00
_cell.angle_beta   90.00
_cell.angle_gamma   90.00
#
_symmetry.space_group_name_H-M   'P 1'
#
loop_
_entity.id
_entity.type
_entity.pdbx_description
1 polymer ?
#
loop_
_entity_poly.entity_id
_entity_poly.type
_entity_poly.pdbx_seq_one_letter_code
_entity_poly.pdbx_strand_id
1 'polypeptide(L)'
;MGVLGYADYGRAALAATCIAAALTLGAGRAGSTPITTKEGVLPVGTELNEEPLDQPNELFASELAGGKRSYLLNLGDMLFSSPAIFGGVARQAGVSCETCHQQGHNNPKLFIPGLSIRPGTFDVSGALFNPKADNGVLDAVTPPSLRGVKYLAPYAHDGRFPSLREFIRNAIVNEFAGPEPSAQVLDALEDYVKEISFLPNPKLAPGGHLSGEASDAARRGEALFARPLRREASMSCASCHQPSGAFVDHRVHDVGSGGWYKTPTLINANFNAPYFHDGRFDSYVDVVAYFDRHFDLGLSQAERADLVAYLDAVGDAKEPTVRNTVEAELDEIAKFVSVLDTAIPEHNKEVIALAVDGVGNEWRELGENFPERSDTSVGGGLVERLRARGAVREMVLGLRQIAMAAAEGDFDGAALAYADYRKQVGTAGANLKLAAAWSLFNPAVRQAHFAALRQLAELAK
;
A
#
# COMPACT_ATOMS: atom_id res chain seq x y z
N MET A 1 -72.95 -4.51 -44.14
CA MET A 1 -73.35 -3.80 -42.89
C MET A 1 -72.22 -4.00 -41.93
N GLY A 2 -71.44 -3.10 -41.75
CA GLY A 2 -71.11 -2.15 -40.71
C GLY A 2 -70.17 -2.78 -39.69
N VAL A 3 -69.19 -2.25 -39.16
CA VAL A 3 -68.62 -0.91 -39.05
C VAL A 3 -67.16 -1.03 -38.54
N LEU A 4 -66.35 -0.15 -38.94
CA LEU A 4 -64.96 0.14 -38.53
C LEU A 4 -64.82 0.40 -37.01
N GLY A 5 -63.68 -0.03 -36.41
CA GLY A 5 -63.28 0.33 -35.06
C GLY A 5 -61.78 0.55 -34.94
N TYR A 6 -61.43 1.70 -34.63
CA TYR A 6 -60.12 2.39 -34.55
C TYR A 6 -59.06 1.68 -33.69
N ALA A 7 -57.82 1.83 -34.11
CA ALA A 7 -56.59 1.52 -33.35
C ALA A 7 -56.35 2.60 -32.29
N ASP A 8 -56.00 2.17 -31.07
CA ASP A 8 -55.50 3.09 -30.02
C ASP A 8 -54.07 2.70 -29.62
N TYR A 9 -53.18 3.66 -29.74
CA TYR A 9 -51.80 3.63 -29.29
C TYR A 9 -51.73 3.76 -27.75
N GLY A 10 -51.44 2.66 -27.08
CA GLY A 10 -51.21 2.65 -25.64
C GLY A 10 -49.71 2.77 -25.32
N ARG A 11 -49.35 3.82 -24.63
CA ARG A 11 -48.02 4.14 -24.12
C ARG A 11 -47.52 3.03 -23.19
N ALA A 12 -46.32 2.48 -23.46
CA ALA A 12 -45.62 1.63 -22.53
C ALA A 12 -45.03 2.49 -21.40
N ALA A 13 -45.59 2.37 -20.22
CA ALA A 13 -45.03 2.88 -18.97
C ALA A 13 -44.05 1.82 -18.44
N LEU A 14 -42.78 2.17 -18.35
CA LEU A 14 -41.78 1.37 -17.60
C LEU A 14 -42.14 1.45 -16.10
N ALA A 15 -42.67 0.38 -15.56
CA ALA A 15 -42.80 0.19 -14.12
C ALA A 15 -41.47 -0.28 -13.56
N ALA A 16 -40.80 0.59 -12.81
CA ALA A 16 -39.66 0.19 -11.98
C ALA A 16 -40.21 -0.64 -10.80
N THR A 17 -39.96 -1.93 -10.85
CA THR A 17 -40.34 -2.87 -9.76
C THR A 17 -39.28 -2.75 -8.65
N CYS A 18 -39.58 -1.98 -7.61
CA CYS A 18 -38.86 -2.06 -6.33
C CYS A 18 -39.22 -3.37 -5.66
N ILE A 19 -38.32 -4.32 -5.61
CA ILE A 19 -38.43 -5.51 -4.80
C ILE A 19 -38.04 -5.12 -3.37
N ALA A 20 -39.05 -4.90 -2.51
CA ALA A 20 -38.84 -4.81 -1.08
C ALA A 20 -38.72 -6.24 -0.53
N ALA A 21 -37.54 -6.71 -0.24
CA ALA A 21 -37.32 -7.93 0.52
C ALA A 21 -37.61 -7.65 2.00
N ALA A 22 -38.69 -8.25 2.54
CA ALA A 22 -39.00 -8.21 3.96
C ALA A 22 -37.96 -9.01 4.74
N LEU A 23 -37.12 -8.33 5.50
CA LEU A 23 -36.17 -8.92 6.44
C LEU A 23 -36.89 -9.25 7.74
N THR A 24 -36.97 -10.54 8.06
CA THR A 24 -37.36 -11.03 9.40
C THR A 24 -36.22 -10.68 10.38
N LEU A 25 -36.56 -9.92 11.40
CA LEU A 25 -35.70 -9.49 12.50
C LEU A 25 -35.22 -10.69 13.33
N GLY A 26 -34.02 -11.15 13.05
CA GLY A 26 -33.14 -11.79 14.03
C GLY A 26 -32.34 -10.69 14.72
N ALA A 27 -32.34 -10.67 16.06
CA ALA A 27 -31.58 -9.71 16.84
C ALA A 27 -30.06 -9.98 16.70
N GLY A 28 -29.45 -9.48 15.63
CA GLY A 28 -28.00 -9.43 15.39
C GLY A 28 -27.71 -8.05 14.83
N ARG A 29 -26.77 -7.36 15.42
CA ARG A 29 -26.17 -6.06 15.10
C ARG A 29 -26.75 -5.40 13.84
N ALA A 30 -27.45 -4.28 14.03
CA ALA A 30 -27.82 -3.39 12.94
C ALA A 30 -26.55 -2.73 12.36
N GLY A 31 -25.81 -3.47 11.54
CA GLY A 31 -24.87 -2.93 10.60
C GLY A 31 -25.68 -2.37 9.44
N SER A 32 -25.71 -1.07 9.25
CA SER A 32 -26.18 -0.47 8.02
C SER A 32 -25.40 -1.11 6.87
N THR A 33 -26.10 -1.72 5.91
CA THR A 33 -25.47 -2.22 4.69
C THR A 33 -24.78 -1.03 4.03
N PRO A 34 -23.45 -1.01 3.91
CA PRO A 34 -22.76 0.14 3.34
C PRO A 34 -23.17 0.31 1.88
N ILE A 35 -23.48 1.53 1.48
CA ILE A 35 -23.56 1.90 0.07
C ILE A 35 -22.15 1.77 -0.49
N THR A 36 -21.97 1.14 -1.65
CA THR A 36 -20.66 0.86 -2.24
C THR A 36 -20.24 1.93 -3.25
N THR A 37 -18.93 2.11 -3.38
CA THR A 37 -18.25 2.97 -4.37
C THR A 37 -17.14 2.17 -5.09
N LYS A 38 -16.27 2.84 -5.80
CA LYS A 38 -15.25 2.19 -6.64
C LYS A 38 -15.89 1.09 -7.49
N GLU A 39 -16.66 1.50 -8.46
CA GLU A 39 -17.36 0.60 -9.37
C GLU A 39 -18.35 -0.36 -8.66
N GLY A 40 -18.82 0.06 -7.49
CA GLY A 40 -19.79 -0.71 -6.71
C GLY A 40 -19.20 -1.81 -5.82
N VAL A 41 -17.89 -1.78 -5.56
CA VAL A 41 -17.18 -2.87 -4.86
C VAL A 41 -16.89 -2.54 -3.39
N LEU A 42 -16.43 -1.31 -3.10
CA LEU A 42 -16.05 -0.89 -1.74
C LEU A 42 -17.13 -0.02 -1.07
N PRO A 43 -17.18 0.00 0.27
CA PRO A 43 -18.06 0.87 1.01
C PRO A 43 -17.86 2.34 0.71
N VAL A 44 -18.93 3.14 0.71
CA VAL A 44 -18.84 4.61 0.60
C VAL A 44 -18.03 5.18 1.76
N GLY A 45 -17.12 6.09 1.47
CA GLY A 45 -16.19 6.65 2.45
C GLY A 45 -14.90 5.86 2.58
N THR A 46 -14.66 4.88 1.71
CA THR A 46 -13.35 4.24 1.58
C THR A 46 -12.33 5.25 1.08
N GLU A 47 -11.17 5.26 1.72
CA GLU A 47 -9.97 6.01 1.34
C GLU A 47 -8.82 5.00 1.21
N LEU A 48 -8.35 4.79 -0.01
CA LEU A 48 -7.20 3.92 -0.30
C LEU A 48 -5.92 4.73 -0.51
N ASN A 49 -6.00 6.05 -0.27
CA ASN A 49 -4.95 7.01 -0.50
C ASN A 49 -4.54 7.13 -1.98
N GLU A 50 -5.41 7.76 -2.75
CA GLU A 50 -5.15 8.12 -4.15
C GLU A 50 -4.24 9.35 -4.30
N GLU A 51 -4.01 10.11 -3.22
CA GLU A 51 -3.03 11.20 -3.19
C GLU A 51 -1.63 10.61 -2.92
N PRO A 52 -0.60 11.00 -3.69
CA PRO A 52 0.78 10.60 -3.38
C PRO A 52 1.14 10.94 -1.94
N LEU A 53 1.65 9.96 -1.20
CA LEU A 53 2.16 10.21 0.14
C LEU A 53 3.45 11.02 0.06
N ASP A 54 3.62 11.89 1.04
CA ASP A 54 4.91 12.55 1.32
C ASP A 54 5.79 11.59 2.14
N GLN A 55 6.15 10.48 1.49
CA GLN A 55 6.94 9.40 2.09
C GLN A 55 8.18 9.14 1.23
N PRO A 56 9.31 8.75 1.85
CA PRO A 56 10.51 8.38 1.10
C PRO A 56 10.25 7.15 0.23
N ASN A 57 10.83 7.14 -0.97
CA ASN A 57 10.79 5.98 -1.85
C ASN A 57 11.47 4.76 -1.22
N GLU A 58 11.15 3.58 -1.73
CA GLU A 58 11.85 2.35 -1.42
C GLU A 58 13.33 2.45 -1.73
N LEU A 59 14.10 1.72 -0.97
CA LEU A 59 15.54 1.62 -1.11
C LEU A 59 15.94 0.14 -1.01
N PHE A 60 16.49 -0.40 -2.09
CA PHE A 60 16.83 -1.82 -2.15
C PHE A 60 18.29 -2.07 -1.75
N ALA A 61 18.52 -3.15 -1.02
CA ALA A 61 19.85 -3.52 -0.53
C ALA A 61 20.82 -3.75 -1.68
N SER A 62 20.37 -4.35 -2.78
CA SER A 62 21.18 -4.57 -3.98
C SER A 62 21.62 -3.25 -4.64
N GLU A 63 20.75 -2.25 -4.71
CA GLU A 63 21.06 -0.93 -5.25
C GLU A 63 22.03 -0.15 -4.35
N LEU A 64 21.85 -0.25 -3.03
CA LEU A 64 22.82 0.31 -2.05
C LEU A 64 24.20 -0.27 -2.19
N ALA A 65 24.30 -1.54 -2.57
CA ALA A 65 25.57 -2.21 -2.85
C ALA A 65 26.14 -1.89 -4.26
N GLY A 66 25.50 -1.01 -5.03
CA GLY A 66 25.90 -0.67 -6.40
C GLY A 66 25.58 -1.75 -7.43
N GLY A 67 24.71 -2.69 -7.09
CA GLY A 67 24.21 -3.74 -7.97
C GLY A 67 23.03 -3.30 -8.84
N LYS A 68 22.56 -4.23 -9.66
CA LYS A 68 21.33 -4.09 -10.45
C LYS A 68 20.24 -4.95 -9.85
N ARG A 69 18.99 -4.57 -10.06
CA ARG A 69 17.82 -5.38 -9.70
C ARG A 69 17.86 -6.73 -10.43
N SER A 70 17.59 -7.80 -9.70
CA SER A 70 17.46 -9.14 -10.26
C SER A 70 16.11 -9.32 -10.97
N TYR A 71 15.98 -10.39 -11.76
CA TYR A 71 14.68 -10.79 -12.32
C TYR A 71 13.65 -11.05 -11.22
N LEU A 72 14.03 -11.75 -10.14
CA LEU A 72 13.14 -12.02 -9.01
C LEU A 72 12.70 -10.73 -8.30
N LEU A 73 13.61 -9.77 -8.14
CA LEU A 73 13.27 -8.48 -7.54
C LEU A 73 12.27 -7.71 -8.40
N ASN A 74 12.46 -7.64 -9.71
CA ASN A 74 11.51 -6.98 -10.61
C ASN A 74 10.15 -7.72 -10.67
N LEU A 75 10.17 -9.05 -10.65
CA LEU A 75 8.95 -9.86 -10.59
C LEU A 75 8.22 -9.63 -9.27
N GLY A 76 8.92 -9.63 -8.14
CA GLY A 76 8.35 -9.42 -6.82
C GLY A 76 7.74 -8.03 -6.63
N ASP A 77 8.41 -7.00 -7.11
CA ASP A 77 7.97 -5.61 -7.13
C ASP A 77 6.66 -5.46 -7.94
N MET A 78 6.65 -5.95 -9.17
CA MET A 78 5.47 -5.98 -10.00
C MET A 78 4.31 -6.76 -9.35
N LEU A 79 4.59 -7.91 -8.72
CA LEU A 79 3.56 -8.70 -8.02
C LEU A 79 3.02 -8.00 -6.78
N PHE A 80 3.86 -7.25 -6.07
CA PHE A 80 3.50 -6.50 -4.88
C PHE A 80 2.52 -5.37 -5.20
N SER A 81 2.68 -4.73 -6.36
CA SER A 81 1.79 -3.69 -6.87
C SER A 81 0.57 -4.26 -7.63
N SER A 82 0.53 -5.57 -7.91
CA SER A 82 -0.52 -6.17 -8.74
C SER A 82 -1.74 -6.64 -7.92
N PRO A 83 -2.96 -6.15 -8.20
CA PRO A 83 -4.19 -6.71 -7.63
C PRO A 83 -4.48 -8.15 -8.04
N ALA A 84 -3.82 -8.65 -9.10
CA ALA A 84 -4.08 -9.98 -9.66
C ALA A 84 -3.70 -11.13 -8.73
N ILE A 85 -2.79 -10.90 -7.77
CA ILE A 85 -2.41 -11.90 -6.77
C ILE A 85 -3.51 -12.18 -5.75
N PHE A 86 -4.45 -11.25 -5.59
CA PHE A 86 -5.59 -11.37 -4.69
C PHE A 86 -6.83 -11.92 -5.39
N GLY A 87 -7.85 -12.29 -4.62
CA GLY A 87 -9.12 -12.79 -5.09
C GLY A 87 -10.30 -11.85 -4.83
N GLY A 88 -11.47 -12.27 -5.31
CA GLY A 88 -12.75 -11.67 -4.94
C GLY A 88 -12.81 -10.15 -5.03
N VAL A 89 -13.27 -9.56 -3.94
CA VAL A 89 -13.47 -8.11 -3.77
C VAL A 89 -12.16 -7.33 -3.82
N ALA A 90 -11.07 -7.84 -3.23
CA ALA A 90 -9.79 -7.17 -3.21
C ALA A 90 -9.27 -6.90 -4.64
N ARG A 91 -9.27 -7.94 -5.48
CA ARG A 91 -8.87 -7.82 -6.89
C ARG A 91 -9.78 -6.85 -7.67
N GLN A 92 -11.10 -6.95 -7.48
CA GLN A 92 -12.06 -6.07 -8.17
C GLN A 92 -11.92 -4.60 -7.77
N ALA A 93 -11.54 -4.34 -6.52
CA ALA A 93 -11.32 -3.02 -5.99
C ALA A 93 -9.93 -2.43 -6.32
N GLY A 94 -9.07 -3.19 -7.00
CA GLY A 94 -7.70 -2.76 -7.28
C GLY A 94 -6.78 -2.76 -6.06
N VAL A 95 -7.12 -3.51 -5.01
CA VAL A 95 -6.28 -3.61 -3.81
C VAL A 95 -5.10 -4.53 -4.08
N SER A 96 -3.90 -4.05 -3.75
CA SER A 96 -2.63 -4.79 -3.80
C SER A 96 -1.90 -4.71 -2.46
N CYS A 97 -0.73 -5.32 -2.34
CA CYS A 97 0.10 -5.15 -1.15
C CYS A 97 0.53 -3.68 -0.98
N GLU A 98 0.85 -2.99 -2.08
CA GLU A 98 1.20 -1.58 -2.13
C GLU A 98 0.10 -0.67 -1.57
N THR A 99 -1.18 -1.06 -1.68
CA THR A 99 -2.30 -0.29 -1.09
C THR A 99 -2.13 -0.05 0.41
N CYS A 100 -1.62 -1.05 1.14
CA CYS A 100 -1.40 -0.96 2.59
C CYS A 100 0.05 -0.60 2.96
N HIS A 101 1.02 -1.00 2.14
CA HIS A 101 2.46 -0.86 2.39
C HIS A 101 3.13 0.07 1.38
N GLN A 102 2.60 1.28 1.24
CA GLN A 102 3.05 2.25 0.25
C GLN A 102 4.54 2.56 0.37
N GLN A 103 5.29 2.33 -0.71
CA GLN A 103 6.73 2.56 -0.76
C GLN A 103 7.50 1.90 0.39
N GLY A 104 7.06 0.70 0.80
CA GLY A 104 7.64 -0.04 1.92
C GLY A 104 7.30 0.52 3.31
N HIS A 105 6.46 1.55 3.42
CA HIS A 105 5.92 2.08 4.68
C HIS A 105 4.48 1.60 4.93
N ASN A 106 3.88 2.08 6.02
CA ASN A 106 2.45 1.98 6.24
C ASN A 106 1.68 3.01 5.38
N ASN A 107 0.38 2.80 5.22
CA ASN A 107 -0.52 3.79 4.64
C ASN A 107 -1.34 4.46 5.76
N PRO A 108 -0.93 5.66 6.25
CA PRO A 108 -1.60 6.33 7.38
C PRO A 108 -2.98 6.88 7.04
N LYS A 109 -3.35 6.92 5.77
CA LYS A 109 -4.67 7.42 5.32
C LYS A 109 -5.65 6.30 4.98
N LEU A 110 -5.18 5.05 4.87
CA LEU A 110 -6.04 3.90 4.57
C LEU A 110 -7.24 3.86 5.52
N PHE A 111 -8.43 3.88 4.95
CA PHE A 111 -9.66 3.77 5.71
C PHE A 111 -10.75 3.07 4.90
N ILE A 112 -11.26 1.96 5.41
CA ILE A 112 -12.37 1.22 4.82
C ILE A 112 -13.46 1.10 5.88
N PRO A 113 -14.64 1.74 5.69
CA PRO A 113 -15.75 1.63 6.63
C PRO A 113 -16.11 0.17 6.91
N GLY A 114 -16.15 -0.19 8.18
CA GLY A 114 -16.44 -1.56 8.64
C GLY A 114 -15.19 -2.45 8.82
N LEU A 115 -14.03 -2.07 8.31
CA LEU A 115 -12.74 -2.74 8.52
C LEU A 115 -11.71 -1.87 9.24
N SER A 116 -11.91 -0.56 9.25
CA SER A 116 -11.00 0.38 9.92
C SER A 116 -11.68 0.97 11.15
N ILE A 117 -10.95 1.07 12.26
CA ILE A 117 -11.37 1.80 13.46
C ILE A 117 -10.96 3.27 13.42
N ARG A 118 -9.91 3.58 12.65
CA ARG A 118 -9.39 4.92 12.36
C ARG A 118 -8.55 4.89 11.07
N PRO A 119 -8.24 6.04 10.45
CA PRO A 119 -7.28 6.08 9.35
C PRO A 119 -5.95 5.42 9.73
N GLY A 120 -5.35 4.69 8.80
CA GLY A 120 -4.12 3.92 8.99
C GLY A 120 -4.31 2.57 9.68
N THR A 121 -5.55 2.07 9.82
CA THR A 121 -5.82 0.75 10.39
C THR A 121 -6.72 -0.07 9.49
N PHE A 122 -6.57 -1.39 9.55
CA PHE A 122 -7.31 -2.31 8.72
C PHE A 122 -7.47 -3.68 9.41
N ASP A 123 -8.68 -4.22 9.41
CA ASP A 123 -8.98 -5.56 9.89
C ASP A 123 -8.82 -6.57 8.76
N VAL A 124 -7.72 -7.34 8.78
CA VAL A 124 -7.40 -8.37 7.79
C VAL A 124 -8.27 -9.62 7.93
N SER A 125 -8.98 -9.78 9.05
CA SER A 125 -9.90 -10.88 9.31
C SER A 125 -11.37 -10.52 9.04
N GLY A 126 -11.65 -9.35 8.46
CA GLY A 126 -13.00 -8.92 8.16
C GLY A 126 -13.61 -9.62 6.94
N ALA A 127 -14.94 -9.81 6.97
CA ALA A 127 -15.70 -10.54 5.94
C ALA A 127 -15.63 -9.93 4.54
N LEU A 128 -15.26 -8.66 4.38
CA LEU A 128 -15.34 -7.96 3.09
C LEU A 128 -14.46 -8.62 2.03
N PHE A 129 -13.21 -8.94 2.37
CA PHE A 129 -12.26 -9.53 1.42
C PHE A 129 -12.26 -11.05 1.46
N ASN A 130 -12.45 -11.64 2.62
CA ASN A 130 -12.58 -13.09 2.75
C ASN A 130 -13.60 -13.47 3.82
N PRO A 131 -14.86 -13.79 3.45
CA PRO A 131 -15.88 -14.20 4.42
C PRO A 131 -15.48 -15.43 5.27
N LYS A 132 -14.52 -16.23 4.83
CA LYS A 132 -14.03 -17.39 5.58
C LYS A 132 -13.03 -17.01 6.68
N ALA A 133 -12.41 -15.83 6.57
CA ALA A 133 -11.49 -15.30 7.57
C ALA A 133 -12.20 -14.55 8.69
N ASP A 134 -13.48 -14.21 8.51
CA ASP A 134 -14.25 -13.42 9.47
C ASP A 134 -14.33 -14.11 10.84
N ASN A 135 -13.71 -13.47 11.82
CA ASN A 135 -13.74 -13.90 13.22
C ASN A 135 -14.86 -13.23 14.04
N GLY A 136 -15.66 -12.36 13.42
CA GLY A 136 -16.75 -11.62 14.04
C GLY A 136 -16.31 -10.50 15.00
N VAL A 137 -15.04 -10.15 15.04
CA VAL A 137 -14.46 -9.10 15.87
C VAL A 137 -13.82 -8.06 14.95
N LEU A 138 -14.07 -6.79 15.19
CA LEU A 138 -13.34 -5.71 14.50
C LEU A 138 -12.05 -5.42 15.29
N ASP A 139 -10.95 -6.04 14.88
CA ASP A 139 -9.64 -5.95 15.50
C ASP A 139 -8.57 -5.36 14.54
N ALA A 140 -8.94 -4.21 13.96
CA ALA A 140 -8.13 -3.51 12.99
C ALA A 140 -6.72 -3.15 13.53
N VAL A 141 -5.72 -3.43 12.71
CA VAL A 141 -4.30 -3.17 12.99
C VAL A 141 -3.68 -2.23 11.97
N THR A 142 -2.57 -1.59 12.34
CA THR A 142 -1.79 -0.78 11.41
C THR A 142 -1.00 -1.69 10.46
N PRO A 143 -0.96 -1.44 9.14
CA PRO A 143 0.03 -2.06 8.28
C PRO A 143 1.43 -1.67 8.73
N PRO A 144 2.32 -2.61 9.09
CA PRO A 144 3.66 -2.25 9.55
C PRO A 144 4.55 -1.85 8.38
N SER A 145 5.59 -1.04 8.65
CA SER A 145 6.66 -0.81 7.68
C SER A 145 7.35 -2.12 7.32
N LEU A 146 7.68 -2.28 6.03
CA LEU A 146 8.44 -3.43 5.51
C LEU A 146 9.96 -3.17 5.48
N ARG A 147 10.39 -1.94 5.78
CA ARG A 147 11.81 -1.58 5.77
C ARG A 147 12.59 -2.43 6.77
N GLY A 148 13.64 -3.07 6.26
CA GLY A 148 14.46 -3.96 7.05
C GLY A 148 13.76 -5.23 7.56
N VAL A 149 12.61 -5.62 6.99
CA VAL A 149 11.77 -6.73 7.46
C VAL A 149 12.55 -8.05 7.63
N LYS A 150 13.58 -8.28 6.81
CA LYS A 150 14.46 -9.45 6.93
C LYS A 150 15.13 -9.59 8.31
N TYR A 151 15.21 -8.52 9.08
CA TYR A 151 15.77 -8.51 10.43
C TYR A 151 14.70 -8.56 11.53
N LEU A 152 13.42 -8.60 11.18
CA LEU A 152 12.31 -8.34 12.10
C LEU A 152 11.40 -9.56 12.37
N ALA A 153 11.90 -10.79 12.11
CA ALA A 153 11.16 -12.00 12.51
C ALA A 153 10.92 -12.02 14.04
N PRO A 154 9.85 -12.67 14.53
CA PRO A 154 8.74 -13.29 13.79
C PRO A 154 7.80 -12.26 13.17
N TYR A 155 6.92 -12.68 12.23
CA TYR A 155 6.07 -11.81 11.45
C TYR A 155 4.63 -11.78 11.96
N ALA A 156 3.83 -10.84 11.49
CA ALA A 156 2.58 -10.32 12.03
C ALA A 156 2.80 -9.56 13.37
N HIS A 157 1.81 -8.79 13.82
CA HIS A 157 1.92 -8.02 15.07
C HIS A 157 2.10 -8.92 16.31
N ASP A 158 1.44 -10.07 16.32
CA ASP A 158 1.50 -11.06 17.41
C ASP A 158 2.65 -12.08 17.25
N GLY A 159 3.45 -11.96 16.20
CA GLY A 159 4.59 -12.85 15.96
C GLY A 159 4.24 -14.30 15.63
N ARG A 160 2.99 -14.56 15.16
CA ARG A 160 2.52 -15.94 14.90
C ARG A 160 3.19 -16.64 13.72
N PHE A 161 3.89 -15.91 12.85
CA PHE A 161 4.58 -16.47 11.70
C PHE A 161 6.10 -16.43 11.87
N PRO A 162 6.78 -17.58 11.94
CA PRO A 162 8.25 -17.62 11.98
C PRO A 162 8.88 -17.35 10.61
N SER A 163 8.13 -17.58 9.52
CA SER A 163 8.58 -17.46 8.13
C SER A 163 7.85 -16.32 7.41
N LEU A 164 8.61 -15.44 6.74
CA LEU A 164 8.05 -14.38 5.91
C LEU A 164 7.26 -14.96 4.73
N ARG A 165 7.77 -16.03 4.12
CA ARG A 165 7.10 -16.74 3.04
C ARG A 165 5.72 -17.27 3.45
N GLU A 166 5.63 -17.88 4.63
CA GLU A 166 4.35 -18.36 5.17
C GLU A 166 3.38 -17.20 5.44
N PHE A 167 3.89 -16.07 5.94
CA PHE A 167 3.10 -14.88 6.16
C PHE A 167 2.56 -14.28 4.85
N ILE A 168 3.42 -14.14 3.82
CA ILE A 168 3.01 -13.67 2.49
C ILE A 168 1.92 -14.58 1.89
N ARG A 169 2.13 -15.91 1.94
CA ARG A 169 1.12 -16.86 1.49
C ARG A 169 -0.19 -16.71 2.26
N ASN A 170 -0.12 -16.54 3.59
CA ASN A 170 -1.30 -16.34 4.43
C ASN A 170 -2.08 -15.08 4.02
N ALA A 171 -1.39 -13.96 3.78
CA ALA A 171 -2.02 -12.73 3.32
C ALA A 171 -2.75 -12.96 1.99
N ILE A 172 -2.11 -13.59 1.01
CA ILE A 172 -2.72 -13.83 -0.30
C ILE A 172 -3.96 -14.74 -0.18
N VAL A 173 -3.81 -15.90 0.45
CA VAL A 173 -4.83 -16.95 0.39
C VAL A 173 -5.91 -16.77 1.45
N ASN A 174 -5.50 -16.48 2.69
CA ASN A 174 -6.41 -16.47 3.83
C ASN A 174 -7.02 -15.10 4.11
N GLU A 175 -6.26 -14.01 3.94
CA GLU A 175 -6.77 -12.67 4.22
C GLU A 175 -7.50 -12.08 3.01
N PHE A 176 -6.94 -12.22 1.80
CA PHE A 176 -7.48 -11.61 0.58
C PHE A 176 -8.08 -12.60 -0.41
N ALA A 177 -8.36 -13.84 0.00
CA ALA A 177 -9.02 -14.88 -0.80
C ALA A 177 -8.40 -15.11 -2.19
N GLY A 178 -7.09 -14.87 -2.33
CA GLY A 178 -6.33 -15.11 -3.56
C GLY A 178 -6.15 -16.61 -3.86
N PRO A 179 -5.74 -16.92 -5.08
CA PRO A 179 -5.36 -18.29 -5.44
C PRO A 179 -4.10 -18.72 -4.69
N GLU A 180 -3.86 -20.03 -4.59
CA GLU A 180 -2.60 -20.56 -4.08
C GLU A 180 -1.46 -20.12 -5.02
N PRO A 181 -0.50 -19.31 -4.54
CA PRO A 181 0.59 -18.83 -5.37
C PRO A 181 1.61 -19.94 -5.64
N SER A 182 2.20 -19.96 -6.84
CA SER A 182 3.30 -20.86 -7.15
C SER A 182 4.54 -20.58 -6.31
N ALA A 183 5.47 -21.53 -6.30
CA ALA A 183 6.75 -21.35 -5.62
C ALA A 183 7.51 -20.12 -6.14
N GLN A 184 7.48 -19.88 -7.44
CA GLN A 184 8.15 -18.75 -8.08
C GLN A 184 7.54 -17.40 -7.66
N VAL A 185 6.22 -17.32 -7.58
CA VAL A 185 5.51 -16.11 -7.10
C VAL A 185 5.89 -15.80 -5.66
N LEU A 186 5.90 -16.82 -4.79
CA LEU A 186 6.31 -16.65 -3.40
C LEU A 186 7.79 -16.31 -3.24
N ASP A 187 8.68 -16.93 -4.04
CA ASP A 187 10.10 -16.61 -4.02
C ASP A 187 10.35 -15.16 -4.43
N ALA A 188 9.66 -14.68 -5.47
CA ALA A 188 9.78 -13.32 -5.96
C ALA A 188 9.27 -12.28 -4.94
N LEU A 189 8.10 -12.49 -4.36
CA LEU A 189 7.54 -11.60 -3.33
C LEU A 189 8.41 -11.59 -2.06
N GLU A 190 8.90 -12.74 -1.62
CA GLU A 190 9.76 -12.83 -0.45
C GLU A 190 11.11 -12.12 -0.70
N ASP A 191 11.70 -12.29 -1.89
CA ASP A 191 12.95 -11.64 -2.29
C ASP A 191 12.78 -10.11 -2.31
N TYR A 192 11.72 -9.63 -2.98
CA TYR A 192 11.38 -8.21 -3.04
C TYR A 192 11.23 -7.59 -1.65
N VAL A 193 10.38 -8.16 -0.81
CA VAL A 193 10.10 -7.61 0.52
C VAL A 193 11.36 -7.63 1.40
N LYS A 194 12.23 -8.65 1.27
CA LYS A 194 13.51 -8.73 1.98
C LYS A 194 14.55 -7.71 1.50
N GLU A 195 14.46 -7.29 0.23
CA GLU A 195 15.36 -6.30 -0.36
C GLU A 195 15.06 -4.88 0.12
N ILE A 196 13.83 -4.58 0.60
CA ILE A 196 13.46 -3.26 1.13
C ILE A 196 14.31 -2.98 2.38
N SER A 197 15.29 -2.09 2.24
CA SER A 197 16.25 -1.73 3.28
C SER A 197 15.73 -0.61 4.18
N PHE A 198 16.30 -0.54 5.38
CA PHE A 198 16.20 0.68 6.16
C PHE A 198 16.80 1.86 5.41
N LEU A 199 16.19 3.02 5.53
CA LEU A 199 16.74 4.28 5.03
C LEU A 199 17.98 4.64 5.85
N PRO A 200 19.00 5.23 5.21
CA PRO A 200 20.19 5.71 5.90
C PRO A 200 19.84 6.76 6.96
N ASN A 201 20.34 6.57 8.16
CA ASN A 201 20.17 7.54 9.24
C ASN A 201 21.55 8.05 9.70
N PRO A 202 21.94 9.29 9.39
CA PRO A 202 23.23 9.84 9.80
C PRO A 202 23.35 10.03 11.32
N LYS A 203 22.24 10.07 12.04
CA LYS A 203 22.22 10.20 13.52
C LYS A 203 22.50 8.87 14.23
N LEU A 204 22.53 7.72 13.49
CA LEU A 204 22.88 6.41 14.04
C LEU A 204 24.28 5.98 13.62
N ALA A 205 25.04 5.51 14.60
CA ALA A 205 26.31 4.82 14.40
C ALA A 205 26.10 3.29 14.28
N PRO A 206 27.08 2.52 13.82
CA PRO A 206 27.06 1.07 13.90
C PRO A 206 26.78 0.59 15.32
N GLY A 207 25.92 -0.43 15.47
CA GLY A 207 25.48 -0.94 16.77
C GLY A 207 24.27 -0.21 17.36
N GLY A 208 23.66 0.73 16.63
CA GLY A 208 22.41 1.40 17.00
C GLY A 208 22.54 2.52 18.04
N HIS A 209 23.78 2.90 18.41
CA HIS A 209 24.03 4.08 19.26
C HIS A 209 23.96 5.37 18.45
N LEU A 210 23.71 6.49 19.14
CA LEU A 210 23.69 7.78 18.49
C LEU A 210 25.07 8.20 17.98
N SER A 211 25.12 8.74 16.77
CA SER A 211 26.32 9.29 16.14
C SER A 211 26.62 10.70 16.64
N GLY A 212 27.74 11.31 16.16
CA GLY A 212 28.09 12.70 16.41
C GLY A 212 27.05 13.73 15.96
N GLU A 213 26.16 13.36 15.02
CA GLU A 213 25.14 14.27 14.46
C GLU A 213 23.87 14.38 15.33
N ALA A 214 23.72 13.55 16.35
CA ALA A 214 22.58 13.61 17.24
C ALA A 214 22.67 14.80 18.22
N SER A 215 21.53 15.34 18.60
CA SER A 215 21.44 16.46 19.56
C SER A 215 21.79 16.04 20.98
N ASP A 216 22.14 17.00 21.81
CA ASP A 216 22.39 16.75 23.26
C ASP A 216 21.12 16.24 23.98
N ALA A 217 19.93 16.69 23.57
CA ALA A 217 18.67 16.17 24.10
C ALA A 217 18.49 14.68 23.75
N ALA A 218 18.76 14.28 22.50
CA ALA A 218 18.70 12.89 22.09
C ALA A 218 19.71 12.02 22.87
N ARG A 219 20.94 12.51 23.14
CA ARG A 219 21.94 11.80 23.95
C ARG A 219 21.48 11.58 25.39
N ARG A 220 20.85 12.58 26.00
CA ARG A 220 20.23 12.41 27.34
C ARG A 220 19.09 11.39 27.27
N GLY A 221 18.30 11.42 26.20
CA GLY A 221 17.26 10.43 25.93
C GLY A 221 17.80 9.01 25.77
N GLU A 222 18.95 8.82 25.08
CA GLU A 222 19.63 7.52 24.96
C GLU A 222 20.00 6.96 26.33
N ALA A 223 20.55 7.79 27.21
CA ALA A 223 20.87 7.39 28.59
C ALA A 223 19.62 7.01 29.38
N LEU A 224 18.51 7.74 29.20
CA LEU A 224 17.22 7.42 29.83
C LEU A 224 16.63 6.13 29.28
N PHE A 225 16.76 5.87 27.99
CA PHE A 225 16.29 4.65 27.31
C PHE A 225 16.99 3.38 27.82
N ALA A 226 18.27 3.49 28.18
CA ALA A 226 19.04 2.43 28.78
C ALA A 226 18.91 2.33 30.32
N ARG A 227 18.24 3.33 30.97
CA ARG A 227 18.07 3.37 32.43
C ARG A 227 17.19 2.22 32.93
N PRO A 228 17.59 1.49 33.97
CA PRO A 228 16.75 0.47 34.60
C PRO A 228 15.36 0.99 35.00
N LEU A 229 14.33 0.15 34.78
CA LEU A 229 12.97 0.47 35.23
C LEU A 229 12.89 0.51 36.76
N ARG A 230 12.06 1.39 37.32
CA ARG A 230 11.91 1.54 38.77
C ARG A 230 11.40 0.27 39.45
N ARG A 231 10.44 -0.43 38.83
CA ARG A 231 9.82 -1.63 39.40
C ARG A 231 10.56 -2.92 39.04
N GLU A 232 11.40 -2.88 38.03
CA GLU A 232 12.14 -4.03 37.55
C GLU A 232 13.54 -3.62 37.06
N ALA A 233 14.50 -3.59 37.97
CA ALA A 233 15.85 -3.09 37.70
C ALA A 233 16.65 -3.94 36.70
N SER A 234 16.17 -5.15 36.35
CA SER A 234 16.75 -5.99 35.30
C SER A 234 16.33 -5.58 33.89
N MET A 235 15.33 -4.69 33.76
CA MET A 235 14.76 -4.25 32.49
C MET A 235 14.97 -2.76 32.25
N SER A 236 15.00 -2.39 30.97
CA SER A 236 14.99 -1.03 30.47
C SER A 236 14.24 -1.01 29.13
N CYS A 237 14.01 0.15 28.53
CA CYS A 237 13.47 0.20 27.16
C CYS A 237 14.39 -0.54 26.18
N ALA A 238 15.72 -0.44 26.36
CA ALA A 238 16.71 -1.14 25.55
C ALA A 238 16.72 -2.66 25.76
N SER A 239 16.03 -3.21 26.76
CA SER A 239 15.93 -4.65 26.96
C SER A 239 15.06 -5.34 25.90
N CYS A 240 13.99 -4.66 25.48
CA CYS A 240 13.12 -5.09 24.38
C CYS A 240 13.60 -4.47 23.06
N HIS A 241 13.77 -3.16 23.02
CA HIS A 241 14.27 -2.45 21.84
C HIS A 241 15.81 -2.42 21.85
N GLN A 242 16.42 -3.55 21.47
CA GLN A 242 17.88 -3.74 21.53
C GLN A 242 18.59 -2.96 20.40
N PRO A 243 19.41 -1.93 20.68
CA PRO A 243 20.00 -1.09 19.65
C PRO A 243 20.81 -1.88 18.61
N SER A 244 21.62 -2.85 19.04
CA SER A 244 22.44 -3.68 18.15
C SER A 244 21.64 -4.72 17.35
N GLY A 245 20.37 -4.94 17.67
CA GLY A 245 19.46 -5.91 17.05
C GLY A 245 18.36 -5.26 16.21
N ALA A 246 18.63 -4.15 15.52
CA ALA A 246 17.63 -3.38 14.79
C ALA A 246 16.47 -2.90 15.70
N PHE A 247 16.75 -2.65 16.98
CA PHE A 247 15.79 -2.25 18.00
C PHE A 247 14.65 -3.24 18.23
N VAL A 248 14.93 -4.54 18.11
CA VAL A 248 13.99 -5.62 18.41
C VAL A 248 14.70 -6.71 19.26
N ASP A 249 13.92 -7.47 20.03
CA ASP A 249 14.37 -8.63 20.77
C ASP A 249 13.80 -9.96 20.23
N HIS A 250 13.05 -9.89 19.13
CA HIS A 250 12.41 -11.04 18.47
C HIS A 250 11.38 -11.77 19.34
N ARG A 251 10.79 -11.07 20.32
CA ARG A 251 9.82 -11.62 21.28
C ARG A 251 8.51 -10.86 21.25
N VAL A 252 7.51 -11.45 21.84
CA VAL A 252 6.21 -10.82 22.11
C VAL A 252 6.10 -10.46 23.58
N HIS A 253 5.46 -9.31 23.86
CA HIS A 253 5.27 -8.77 25.20
C HIS A 253 3.84 -8.28 25.35
N ASP A 254 3.28 -8.45 26.56
CA ASP A 254 2.09 -7.72 26.96
C ASP A 254 2.52 -6.43 27.67
N VAL A 255 2.34 -5.34 26.99
CA VAL A 255 2.61 -3.98 27.53
C VAL A 255 1.31 -3.24 27.90
N GLY A 256 0.24 -3.99 28.20
CA GLY A 256 -1.07 -3.43 28.55
C GLY A 256 -1.84 -2.84 27.37
N SER A 257 -1.44 -3.15 26.14
CA SER A 257 -2.07 -2.62 24.93
C SER A 257 -3.23 -3.45 24.40
N GLY A 258 -3.60 -4.53 25.09
CA GLY A 258 -4.75 -5.39 24.76
C GLY A 258 -4.37 -6.77 24.23
N GLY A 259 -3.11 -7.16 24.31
CA GLY A 259 -2.62 -8.47 23.88
C GLY A 259 -1.10 -8.59 23.92
N TRP A 260 -0.61 -9.71 23.43
CA TRP A 260 0.80 -10.01 23.28
C TRP A 260 1.26 -9.64 21.88
N TYR A 261 2.16 -8.65 21.78
CA TYR A 261 2.65 -8.14 20.51
C TYR A 261 4.17 -8.14 20.46
N LYS A 262 4.73 -8.37 19.27
CA LYS A 262 6.16 -8.34 19.07
C LYS A 262 6.72 -6.92 19.23
N THR A 263 7.94 -6.82 19.70
CA THR A 263 8.68 -5.58 19.77
C THR A 263 8.88 -5.01 18.35
N PRO A 264 8.32 -3.83 18.02
CA PRO A 264 8.57 -3.20 16.71
C PRO A 264 9.95 -2.54 16.68
N THR A 265 10.55 -2.45 15.51
CA THR A 265 11.76 -1.64 15.31
C THR A 265 11.48 -0.16 15.53
N LEU A 266 12.49 0.57 16.00
CA LEU A 266 12.46 2.04 16.09
C LEU A 266 13.15 2.73 14.90
N ILE A 267 13.88 1.95 14.06
CA ILE A 267 14.57 2.50 12.89
C ILE A 267 13.53 2.96 11.87
N ASN A 268 13.69 4.20 11.37
CA ASN A 268 12.80 4.87 10.43
C ASN A 268 11.33 5.01 10.93
N ALA A 269 11.11 4.90 12.24
CA ALA A 269 9.77 4.92 12.78
C ALA A 269 9.08 6.30 12.72
N ASN A 270 9.78 7.40 12.39
CA ASN A 270 9.18 8.71 12.12
C ASN A 270 8.19 8.66 10.94
N PHE A 271 8.33 7.68 10.05
CA PHE A 271 7.47 7.49 8.88
C PHE A 271 6.32 6.49 9.12
N ASN A 272 6.16 5.96 10.35
CA ASN A 272 5.26 4.84 10.65
C ASN A 272 4.06 5.22 11.53
N ALA A 273 3.79 6.52 11.74
CA ALA A 273 2.56 6.92 12.43
C ALA A 273 1.32 6.45 11.63
N PRO A 274 0.22 6.08 12.32
CA PRO A 274 0.03 6.06 13.76
C PRO A 274 0.71 4.86 14.44
N TYR A 275 1.10 5.04 15.72
CA TYR A 275 1.88 4.08 16.48
C TYR A 275 1.00 3.09 17.26
N PHE A 276 1.60 1.99 17.70
CA PHE A 276 1.02 0.77 18.25
C PHE A 276 0.31 -0.08 17.20
N HIS A 277 0.00 -1.34 17.56
CA HIS A 277 -0.63 -2.28 16.64
C HIS A 277 -2.00 -1.80 16.13
N ASP A 278 -2.73 -1.02 16.93
CA ASP A 278 -4.06 -0.47 16.63
C ASP A 278 -4.05 1.02 16.26
N GLY A 279 -2.86 1.60 16.12
CA GLY A 279 -2.69 3.00 15.70
C GLY A 279 -3.17 4.03 16.71
N ARG A 280 -3.28 3.68 18.00
CA ARG A 280 -3.89 4.56 19.05
C ARG A 280 -3.15 5.86 19.31
N PHE A 281 -1.91 6.00 18.89
CA PHE A 281 -1.08 7.19 19.14
C PHE A 281 -0.57 7.80 17.83
N ASP A 282 -0.69 9.11 17.73
CA ASP A 282 -0.22 9.86 16.56
C ASP A 282 1.16 10.49 16.76
N SER A 283 1.73 10.43 17.98
CA SER A 283 3.01 11.06 18.29
C SER A 283 3.85 10.25 19.29
N TYR A 284 5.18 10.46 19.26
CA TYR A 284 6.07 9.91 20.28
C TYR A 284 5.82 10.50 21.67
N VAL A 285 5.26 11.72 21.76
CA VAL A 285 4.87 12.30 23.03
C VAL A 285 3.84 11.42 23.75
N ASP A 286 2.85 10.93 23.01
CA ASP A 286 1.81 10.04 23.53
C ASP A 286 2.36 8.66 23.86
N VAL A 287 3.24 8.12 23.01
CA VAL A 287 3.92 6.83 23.24
C VAL A 287 4.77 6.89 24.53
N VAL A 288 5.60 7.93 24.70
CA VAL A 288 6.43 8.11 25.91
C VAL A 288 5.55 8.29 27.15
N ALA A 289 4.48 9.08 27.04
CA ALA A 289 3.54 9.27 28.14
C ALA A 289 2.79 7.99 28.53
N TYR A 290 2.49 7.13 27.56
CA TYR A 290 1.91 5.81 27.82
C TYR A 290 2.87 4.93 28.61
N PHE A 291 4.10 4.75 28.13
CA PHE A 291 5.09 3.90 28.80
C PHE A 291 5.55 4.46 30.15
N ASP A 292 5.60 5.80 30.32
CA ASP A 292 5.87 6.41 31.62
C ASP A 292 4.83 6.01 32.66
N ARG A 293 3.54 5.99 32.29
CA ARG A 293 2.45 5.54 33.19
C ARG A 293 2.48 4.02 33.37
N HIS A 294 2.63 3.26 32.28
CA HIS A 294 2.54 1.79 32.31
C HIS A 294 3.65 1.18 33.19
N PHE A 295 4.88 1.65 33.05
CA PHE A 295 6.04 1.16 33.81
C PHE A 295 6.34 1.98 35.07
N ASP A 296 5.52 3.00 35.39
CA ASP A 296 5.74 3.90 36.52
C ASP A 296 7.15 4.51 36.55
N LEU A 297 7.58 5.05 35.40
CA LEU A 297 8.95 5.55 35.25
C LEU A 297 9.21 6.82 36.05
N GLY A 298 8.17 7.61 36.26
CA GLY A 298 8.20 8.88 37.02
C GLY A 298 9.10 9.90 36.34
N LEU A 299 8.97 10.04 35.02
CA LEU A 299 9.75 10.97 34.24
C LEU A 299 9.30 12.41 34.47
N SER A 300 10.24 13.33 34.64
CA SER A 300 9.99 14.76 34.55
C SER A 300 9.60 15.15 33.09
N GLN A 301 9.01 16.33 32.93
CA GLN A 301 8.68 16.86 31.60
C GLN A 301 9.93 16.96 30.70
N ALA A 302 11.08 17.37 31.26
CA ALA A 302 12.34 17.43 30.50
C ALA A 302 12.84 16.05 30.08
N GLU A 303 12.77 15.03 30.94
CA GLU A 303 13.17 13.67 30.62
C GLU A 303 12.25 13.05 29.53
N ARG A 304 10.94 13.33 29.57
CA ARG A 304 10.03 12.91 28.48
C ARG A 304 10.41 13.56 27.16
N ALA A 305 10.73 14.85 27.14
CA ALA A 305 11.19 15.55 25.95
C ALA A 305 12.53 15.00 25.43
N ASP A 306 13.46 14.64 26.30
CA ASP A 306 14.72 14.01 25.93
C ASP A 306 14.51 12.62 25.32
N LEU A 307 13.58 11.80 25.87
CA LEU A 307 13.21 10.50 25.26
C LEU A 307 12.55 10.67 23.90
N VAL A 308 11.67 11.65 23.74
CA VAL A 308 11.07 11.96 22.43
C VAL A 308 12.17 12.36 21.45
N ALA A 309 13.11 13.20 21.83
CA ALA A 309 14.24 13.59 20.98
C ALA A 309 15.13 12.39 20.59
N TYR A 310 15.26 11.40 21.48
CA TYR A 310 15.95 10.15 21.16
C TYR A 310 15.20 9.31 20.14
N LEU A 311 13.88 9.11 20.33
CA LEU A 311 13.04 8.36 19.38
C LEU A 311 13.02 9.04 18.02
N ASP A 312 12.91 10.38 17.97
CA ASP A 312 13.02 11.15 16.73
C ASP A 312 14.38 10.94 16.04
N ALA A 313 15.47 10.91 16.81
CA ALA A 313 16.81 10.70 16.27
C ALA A 313 17.00 9.28 15.71
N VAL A 314 16.49 8.25 16.41
CA VAL A 314 16.55 6.86 15.96
C VAL A 314 15.62 6.62 14.76
N GLY A 315 14.43 7.21 14.82
CA GLY A 315 13.39 7.07 13.79
C GLY A 315 13.66 7.85 12.51
N ASP A 316 14.63 8.75 12.52
CA ASP A 316 14.95 9.63 11.39
C ASP A 316 15.61 8.90 10.21
N ALA A 317 15.64 9.57 9.07
CA ALA A 317 16.32 9.08 7.89
C ALA A 317 16.75 10.22 6.97
N LYS A 318 17.78 9.94 6.18
CA LYS A 318 18.07 10.74 4.99
C LYS A 318 17.15 10.23 3.88
N GLU A 319 16.18 11.04 3.51
CA GLU A 319 15.22 10.69 2.47
C GLU A 319 15.93 10.54 1.11
N PRO A 320 15.68 9.45 0.36
CA PRO A 320 16.04 9.40 -1.04
C PRO A 320 15.22 10.45 -1.81
N THR A 321 15.75 10.90 -2.93
CA THR A 321 15.06 11.88 -3.79
C THR A 321 13.74 11.30 -4.27
N VAL A 322 12.64 11.92 -3.89
CA VAL A 322 11.30 11.54 -4.37
C VAL A 322 11.22 11.84 -5.87
N ARG A 323 10.83 10.85 -6.65
CA ARG A 323 10.74 10.94 -8.11
C ARG A 323 9.31 10.76 -8.60
N ASN A 324 8.41 11.62 -8.17
CA ASN A 324 7.07 11.65 -8.75
C ASN A 324 7.10 12.38 -10.10
N THR A 325 7.56 11.71 -11.15
CA THR A 325 7.63 12.24 -12.52
C THR A 325 7.18 11.18 -13.52
N VAL A 326 6.70 11.64 -14.68
CA VAL A 326 6.35 10.75 -15.80
C VAL A 326 7.52 9.85 -16.20
N GLU A 327 8.75 10.36 -16.13
CA GLU A 327 9.96 9.61 -16.45
C GLU A 327 10.20 8.46 -15.45
N ALA A 328 10.02 8.73 -14.16
CA ALA A 328 10.22 7.71 -13.13
C ALA A 328 9.18 6.58 -13.26
N GLU A 329 7.91 6.92 -13.48
CA GLU A 329 6.85 5.94 -13.71
C GLU A 329 7.11 5.08 -14.97
N LEU A 330 7.55 5.70 -16.06
CA LEU A 330 7.91 4.96 -17.27
C LEU A 330 9.12 4.04 -17.07
N ASP A 331 10.09 4.45 -16.25
CA ASP A 331 11.24 3.62 -15.90
C ASP A 331 10.81 2.42 -15.02
N GLU A 332 9.84 2.62 -14.12
CA GLU A 332 9.27 1.52 -13.30
C GLU A 332 8.49 0.55 -14.18
N ILE A 333 7.58 1.04 -15.01
CA ILE A 333 6.86 0.23 -15.99
C ILE A 333 7.84 -0.59 -16.86
N ALA A 334 8.96 0.01 -17.28
CA ALA A 334 9.96 -0.71 -18.08
C ALA A 334 10.62 -1.88 -17.32
N LYS A 335 10.85 -1.72 -16.01
CA LYS A 335 11.36 -2.82 -15.16
C LYS A 335 10.33 -3.95 -15.06
N PHE A 336 9.06 -3.64 -14.84
CA PHE A 336 7.99 -4.63 -14.76
C PHE A 336 7.80 -5.35 -16.09
N VAL A 337 7.80 -4.62 -17.21
CA VAL A 337 7.74 -5.19 -18.57
C VAL A 337 8.90 -6.16 -18.83
N SER A 338 10.09 -5.90 -18.28
CA SER A 338 11.26 -6.76 -18.49
C SER A 338 11.07 -8.19 -17.96
N VAL A 339 10.12 -8.42 -17.07
CA VAL A 339 9.73 -9.76 -16.61
C VAL A 339 9.27 -10.63 -17.77
N LEU A 340 8.61 -10.06 -18.80
CA LEU A 340 8.16 -10.77 -19.98
C LEU A 340 9.32 -11.23 -20.87
N ASP A 341 10.51 -10.62 -20.79
CA ASP A 341 11.72 -11.05 -21.51
C ASP A 341 12.16 -12.49 -21.14
N THR A 342 11.81 -12.92 -19.92
CA THR A 342 12.06 -14.28 -19.41
C THR A 342 10.80 -15.15 -19.51
N ALA A 343 9.66 -14.63 -19.06
CA ALA A 343 8.43 -15.42 -18.92
C ALA A 343 7.89 -15.95 -20.26
N ILE A 344 8.01 -15.20 -21.36
CA ILE A 344 7.54 -15.63 -22.68
C ILE A 344 8.40 -16.77 -23.24
N PRO A 345 9.74 -16.68 -23.32
CA PRO A 345 10.58 -17.80 -23.75
C PRO A 345 10.46 -19.05 -22.88
N GLU A 346 10.21 -18.90 -21.58
CA GLU A 346 10.00 -20.01 -20.66
C GLU A 346 8.59 -20.61 -20.73
N HIS A 347 7.73 -20.05 -21.55
CA HIS A 347 6.32 -20.46 -21.68
C HIS A 347 5.55 -20.44 -20.35
N ASN A 348 5.91 -19.51 -19.46
CA ASN A 348 5.33 -19.40 -18.12
C ASN A 348 4.02 -18.61 -18.16
N LYS A 349 2.91 -19.32 -18.41
CA LYS A 349 1.57 -18.73 -18.52
C LYS A 349 1.15 -17.94 -17.27
N GLU A 350 1.49 -18.44 -16.08
CA GLU A 350 1.14 -17.78 -14.81
C GLU A 350 1.83 -16.41 -14.72
N VAL A 351 3.15 -16.38 -14.89
CA VAL A 351 3.93 -15.13 -14.80
C VAL A 351 3.55 -14.17 -15.91
N ILE A 352 3.30 -14.65 -17.14
CA ILE A 352 2.82 -13.79 -18.25
C ILE A 352 1.49 -13.14 -17.89
N ALA A 353 0.53 -13.90 -17.36
CA ALA A 353 -0.78 -13.36 -16.98
C ALA A 353 -0.68 -12.33 -15.86
N LEU A 354 0.12 -12.62 -14.83
CA LEU A 354 0.36 -11.70 -13.71
C LEU A 354 1.10 -10.44 -14.16
N ALA A 355 2.12 -10.58 -15.02
CA ALA A 355 2.86 -9.45 -15.56
C ALA A 355 2.01 -8.53 -16.42
N VAL A 356 1.17 -9.10 -17.28
CA VAL A 356 0.24 -8.31 -18.10
C VAL A 356 -0.78 -7.55 -17.25
N ASP A 357 -1.28 -8.17 -16.18
CA ASP A 357 -2.22 -7.51 -15.27
C ASP A 357 -1.53 -6.40 -14.44
N GLY A 358 -0.37 -6.70 -13.83
CA GLY A 358 0.42 -5.74 -13.05
C GLY A 358 0.88 -4.55 -13.88
N VAL A 359 1.56 -4.80 -15.00
CA VAL A 359 1.98 -3.71 -15.92
C VAL A 359 0.77 -2.93 -16.46
N GLY A 360 -0.33 -3.61 -16.72
CA GLY A 360 -1.57 -2.97 -17.16
C GLY A 360 -2.19 -2.08 -16.07
N ASN A 361 -2.01 -2.43 -14.80
CA ASN A 361 -2.40 -1.60 -13.66
C ASN A 361 -1.54 -0.34 -13.58
N GLU A 362 -0.22 -0.47 -13.64
CA GLU A 362 0.71 0.66 -13.64
C GLU A 362 0.41 1.66 -14.77
N TRP A 363 0.13 1.17 -15.98
CA TRP A 363 -0.29 2.04 -17.07
C TRP A 363 -1.59 2.78 -16.76
N ARG A 364 -2.57 2.14 -16.11
CA ARG A 364 -3.84 2.80 -15.74
C ARG A 364 -3.61 3.86 -14.67
N GLU A 365 -2.83 3.57 -13.64
CA GLU A 365 -2.48 4.50 -12.58
C GLU A 365 -1.71 5.71 -13.13
N LEU A 366 -0.72 5.47 -14.00
CA LEU A 366 -0.07 6.55 -14.73
C LEU A 366 -1.07 7.39 -15.53
N GLY A 367 -2.05 6.75 -16.17
CA GLY A 367 -3.13 7.43 -16.92
C GLY A 367 -4.02 8.33 -16.05
N GLU A 368 -4.26 7.94 -14.81
CA GLU A 368 -5.07 8.72 -13.84
C GLU A 368 -4.40 10.04 -13.46
N ASN A 369 -3.08 10.11 -13.56
CA ASN A 369 -2.35 11.35 -13.37
C ASN A 369 -2.62 12.41 -14.47
N PHE A 370 -3.41 12.08 -15.50
CA PHE A 370 -3.83 13.02 -16.56
C PHE A 370 -5.36 13.23 -16.51
N PRO A 371 -5.89 14.17 -15.69
CA PRO A 371 -7.32 14.40 -15.53
C PRO A 371 -8.05 14.67 -16.83
N GLU A 372 -9.21 14.02 -17.06
CA GLU A 372 -10.00 14.18 -18.30
C GLU A 372 -10.78 15.51 -18.36
N ARG A 373 -11.16 16.05 -17.21
CA ARG A 373 -12.02 17.23 -17.15
C ARG A 373 -11.23 18.53 -17.28
N SER A 374 -11.85 19.48 -17.98
CA SER A 374 -11.31 20.84 -18.17
C SER A 374 -11.75 21.82 -17.08
N ASP A 375 -12.70 21.41 -16.24
CA ASP A 375 -13.30 22.21 -15.15
C ASP A 375 -12.39 22.37 -13.94
N THR A 376 -11.29 21.66 -13.92
CA THR A 376 -10.21 21.98 -13.01
C THR A 376 -9.63 23.33 -13.47
N SER A 377 -9.44 24.25 -12.54
CA SER A 377 -8.90 25.60 -12.73
C SER A 377 -7.55 25.66 -13.48
N VAL A 378 -7.09 24.54 -13.99
CA VAL A 378 -5.92 24.40 -14.86
C VAL A 378 -6.37 24.61 -16.30
N GLY A 379 -6.43 25.84 -16.72
CA GLY A 379 -6.70 26.18 -18.11
C GLY A 379 -5.59 25.72 -19.04
N GLY A 380 -5.87 24.76 -19.91
CA GLY A 380 -4.96 24.28 -20.94
C GLY A 380 -4.64 22.77 -20.90
N GLY A 381 -3.99 22.30 -21.94
CA GLY A 381 -3.47 20.93 -22.02
C GLY A 381 -4.48 19.81 -22.16
N LEU A 382 -5.77 20.09 -22.44
CA LEU A 382 -6.79 19.04 -22.58
C LEU A 382 -6.44 18.06 -23.71
N VAL A 383 -5.98 18.55 -24.84
CA VAL A 383 -5.62 17.73 -26.01
C VAL A 383 -4.43 16.83 -25.67
N GLU A 384 -3.43 17.37 -24.98
CA GLU A 384 -2.24 16.64 -24.53
C GLU A 384 -2.62 15.56 -23.51
N ARG A 385 -3.45 15.87 -22.51
CA ARG A 385 -3.95 14.89 -21.53
C ARG A 385 -4.78 13.79 -22.18
N LEU A 386 -5.69 14.11 -23.08
CA LEU A 386 -6.48 13.10 -23.81
C LEU A 386 -5.59 12.22 -24.70
N ARG A 387 -4.54 12.78 -25.31
CA ARG A 387 -3.55 12.02 -26.08
C ARG A 387 -2.74 11.08 -25.19
N ALA A 388 -2.31 11.54 -24.00
CA ALA A 388 -1.63 10.72 -23.02
C ALA A 388 -2.51 9.54 -22.57
N ARG A 389 -3.77 9.78 -22.22
CA ARG A 389 -4.72 8.71 -21.86
C ARG A 389 -5.02 7.76 -23.03
N GLY A 390 -5.07 8.27 -24.25
CA GLY A 390 -5.18 7.43 -25.46
C GLY A 390 -3.99 6.47 -25.59
N ALA A 391 -2.78 6.99 -25.42
CA ALA A 391 -1.57 6.18 -25.43
C ALA A 391 -1.57 5.10 -24.32
N VAL A 392 -1.99 5.44 -23.11
CA VAL A 392 -2.15 4.45 -22.02
C VAL A 392 -3.12 3.32 -22.42
N ARG A 393 -4.28 3.65 -22.99
CA ARG A 393 -5.25 2.63 -23.47
C ARG A 393 -4.66 1.70 -24.51
N GLU A 394 -3.87 2.24 -25.44
CA GLU A 394 -3.17 1.43 -26.46
C GLU A 394 -2.17 0.47 -25.82
N MET A 395 -1.42 0.92 -24.82
CA MET A 395 -0.48 0.06 -24.08
C MET A 395 -1.20 -1.08 -23.37
N VAL A 396 -2.30 -0.81 -22.68
CA VAL A 396 -3.12 -1.84 -22.01
C VAL A 396 -3.71 -2.84 -23.01
N LEU A 397 -4.11 -2.39 -24.21
CA LEU A 397 -4.61 -3.27 -25.26
C LEU A 397 -3.50 -4.16 -25.82
N GLY A 398 -2.30 -3.63 -26.03
CA GLY A 398 -1.14 -4.40 -26.47
C GLY A 398 -0.77 -5.51 -25.48
N LEU A 399 -0.79 -5.21 -24.18
CA LEU A 399 -0.56 -6.20 -23.11
C LEU A 399 -1.61 -7.33 -23.14
N ARG A 400 -2.88 -6.99 -23.36
CA ARG A 400 -3.95 -8.01 -23.49
C ARG A 400 -3.72 -8.97 -24.65
N GLN A 401 -3.19 -8.51 -25.78
CA GLN A 401 -2.86 -9.36 -26.92
C GLN A 401 -1.78 -10.39 -26.55
N ILE A 402 -0.77 -9.99 -25.78
CA ILE A 402 0.27 -10.89 -25.25
C ILE A 402 -0.37 -11.98 -24.37
N ALA A 403 -1.22 -11.57 -23.42
CA ALA A 403 -1.87 -12.50 -22.50
C ALA A 403 -2.79 -13.49 -23.22
N MET A 404 -3.55 -13.02 -24.22
CA MET A 404 -4.47 -13.87 -25.00
C MET A 404 -3.71 -14.95 -25.78
N ALA A 405 -2.65 -14.56 -26.50
CA ALA A 405 -1.81 -15.52 -27.23
C ALA A 405 -1.17 -16.55 -26.30
N ALA A 406 -0.61 -16.11 -25.17
CA ALA A 406 -0.02 -17.01 -24.17
C ALA A 406 -1.05 -17.97 -23.55
N ALA A 407 -2.27 -17.50 -23.27
CA ALA A 407 -3.35 -18.33 -22.71
C ALA A 407 -3.74 -19.46 -23.67
N GLU A 408 -3.79 -19.20 -24.98
CA GLU A 408 -4.04 -20.17 -26.03
C GLU A 408 -2.84 -21.13 -26.27
N GLY A 409 -1.68 -20.82 -25.71
CA GLY A 409 -0.44 -21.57 -25.89
C GLY A 409 0.35 -21.17 -27.15
N ASP A 410 -0.04 -20.10 -27.81
CA ASP A 410 0.68 -19.47 -28.91
C ASP A 410 1.78 -18.53 -28.38
N PHE A 411 2.91 -19.10 -27.96
CA PHE A 411 4.02 -18.31 -27.40
C PHE A 411 4.80 -17.56 -28.49
N ASP A 412 4.79 -18.03 -29.73
CA ASP A 412 5.34 -17.30 -30.88
C ASP A 412 4.51 -16.05 -31.17
N GLY A 413 3.18 -16.17 -31.15
CA GLY A 413 2.25 -15.04 -31.23
C GLY A 413 2.40 -14.07 -30.06
N ALA A 414 2.58 -14.57 -28.85
CA ALA A 414 2.85 -13.74 -27.66
C ALA A 414 4.18 -12.96 -27.81
N ALA A 415 5.23 -13.61 -28.33
CA ALA A 415 6.52 -12.95 -28.57
C ALA A 415 6.42 -11.85 -29.64
N LEU A 416 5.67 -12.08 -30.71
CA LEU A 416 5.42 -11.07 -31.76
C LEU A 416 4.63 -9.88 -31.19
N ALA A 417 3.55 -10.15 -30.44
CA ALA A 417 2.76 -9.10 -29.78
C ALA A 417 3.60 -8.29 -28.80
N TYR A 418 4.48 -8.95 -28.05
CA TYR A 418 5.41 -8.29 -27.15
C TYR A 418 6.43 -7.41 -27.87
N ALA A 419 6.99 -7.89 -28.98
CA ALA A 419 7.89 -7.09 -29.82
C ALA A 419 7.21 -5.83 -30.38
N ASP A 420 5.94 -5.93 -30.78
CA ASP A 420 5.17 -4.77 -31.25
C ASP A 420 4.81 -3.80 -30.10
N TYR A 421 4.41 -4.34 -28.95
CA TYR A 421 4.22 -3.55 -27.73
C TYR A 421 5.46 -2.71 -27.38
N ARG A 422 6.65 -3.31 -27.37
CA ARG A 422 7.91 -2.62 -27.07
C ARG A 422 8.21 -1.47 -28.04
N LYS A 423 7.87 -1.60 -29.32
CA LYS A 423 7.99 -0.49 -30.30
C LYS A 423 7.06 0.67 -29.97
N GLN A 424 5.87 0.39 -29.45
CA GLN A 424 4.85 1.38 -29.15
C GLN A 424 5.13 2.15 -27.84
N VAL A 425 5.81 1.51 -26.87
CA VAL A 425 6.16 2.14 -25.56
C VAL A 425 6.88 3.48 -25.73
N GLY A 426 7.83 3.57 -26.67
CA GLY A 426 8.56 4.82 -26.95
C GLY A 426 7.64 5.98 -27.39
N THR A 427 6.66 5.67 -28.26
CA THR A 427 5.68 6.65 -28.74
C THR A 427 4.71 7.04 -27.62
N ALA A 428 4.25 6.07 -26.83
CA ALA A 428 3.40 6.32 -25.67
C ALA A 428 4.11 7.22 -24.65
N GLY A 429 5.35 6.88 -24.29
CA GLY A 429 6.17 7.68 -23.38
C GLY A 429 6.38 9.11 -23.86
N ALA A 430 6.60 9.33 -25.16
CA ALA A 430 6.73 10.68 -25.73
C ALA A 430 5.42 11.49 -25.55
N ASN A 431 4.26 10.88 -25.77
CA ASN A 431 2.96 11.55 -25.58
C ASN A 431 2.72 11.92 -24.11
N LEU A 432 3.08 11.05 -23.16
CA LEU A 432 2.96 11.28 -21.72
C LEU A 432 3.89 12.43 -21.28
N LYS A 433 5.15 12.42 -21.72
CA LYS A 433 6.11 13.50 -21.42
C LYS A 433 5.66 14.86 -21.95
N LEU A 434 5.07 14.92 -23.13
CA LEU A 434 4.49 16.15 -23.66
C LEU A 434 3.33 16.67 -22.81
N ALA A 435 2.58 15.80 -22.15
CA ALA A 435 1.46 16.17 -21.29
C ALA A 435 1.85 16.41 -19.82
N ALA A 436 3.11 16.14 -19.41
CA ALA A 436 3.58 16.17 -18.02
C ALA A 436 3.28 17.51 -17.30
N ALA A 437 3.41 18.64 -17.99
CA ALA A 437 3.13 19.96 -17.41
C ALA A 437 1.66 20.13 -16.93
N TRP A 438 0.72 19.34 -17.46
CA TRP A 438 -0.71 19.36 -17.12
C TRP A 438 -1.15 18.07 -16.37
N SER A 439 -0.23 17.31 -15.87
CA SER A 439 -0.47 16.13 -15.05
C SER A 439 -0.49 16.44 -13.55
N LEU A 440 -0.95 15.50 -12.73
CA LEU A 440 -0.92 15.61 -11.28
C LEU A 440 0.52 15.55 -10.70
N PHE A 441 1.52 15.20 -11.51
CA PHE A 441 2.93 15.33 -11.13
C PHE A 441 3.35 16.81 -11.01
N ASN A 442 2.64 17.71 -11.67
CA ASN A 442 2.83 19.16 -11.46
C ASN A 442 2.11 19.58 -10.17
N PRO A 443 2.83 20.09 -9.14
CA PRO A 443 2.23 20.45 -7.86
C PRO A 443 1.09 21.45 -7.95
N ALA A 444 1.17 22.42 -8.88
CA ALA A 444 0.11 23.42 -9.06
C ALA A 444 -1.17 22.81 -9.66
N VAL A 445 -1.02 21.89 -10.62
CA VAL A 445 -2.13 21.12 -11.20
C VAL A 445 -2.78 20.25 -10.15
N ARG A 446 -1.97 19.51 -9.39
CA ARG A 446 -2.41 18.63 -8.30
C ARG A 446 -3.20 19.39 -7.24
N GLN A 447 -2.66 20.50 -6.73
CA GLN A 447 -3.33 21.33 -5.74
C GLN A 447 -4.69 21.84 -6.23
N ALA A 448 -4.75 22.33 -7.45
CA ALA A 448 -5.97 22.84 -8.06
C ALA A 448 -7.02 21.73 -8.26
N HIS A 449 -6.59 20.54 -8.73
CA HIS A 449 -7.46 19.38 -8.94
C HIS A 449 -8.12 18.92 -7.65
N PHE A 450 -7.35 18.69 -6.59
CA PHE A 450 -7.90 18.23 -5.31
C PHE A 450 -8.71 19.31 -4.59
N ALA A 451 -8.39 20.60 -4.77
CA ALA A 451 -9.23 21.68 -4.28
C ALA A 451 -10.63 21.68 -4.95
N ALA A 452 -10.67 21.47 -6.27
CA ALA A 452 -11.94 21.37 -7.00
C ALA A 452 -12.75 20.14 -6.58
N LEU A 453 -12.12 18.99 -6.39
CA LEU A 453 -12.81 17.79 -5.90
C LEU A 453 -13.40 17.97 -4.50
N ARG A 454 -12.68 18.62 -3.57
CA ARG A 454 -13.21 18.93 -2.23
C ARG A 454 -14.43 19.85 -2.30
N GLN A 455 -14.41 20.87 -3.16
CA GLN A 455 -15.56 21.76 -3.36
C GLN A 455 -16.78 21.01 -3.90
N LEU A 456 -16.59 20.11 -4.88
CA LEU A 456 -17.66 19.27 -5.41
C LEU A 456 -18.25 18.32 -4.33
N ALA A 457 -17.41 17.76 -3.50
CA ALA A 457 -17.84 16.90 -2.39
C ALA A 457 -18.64 17.67 -1.31
N GLU A 458 -18.33 18.95 -1.08
CA GLU A 458 -19.10 19.83 -0.19
C GLU A 458 -20.45 20.22 -0.78
N LEU A 459 -20.53 20.41 -2.08
CA LEU A 459 -21.79 20.72 -2.76
C LEU A 459 -22.76 19.52 -2.87
N ALA A 460 -22.22 18.30 -2.75
CA ALA A 460 -22.98 17.06 -2.81
C ALA A 460 -23.56 16.62 -1.45
N LYS A 461 -23.18 17.30 -0.35
CA LYS A 461 -23.71 17.12 1.02
C LYS A 461 -24.96 17.98 1.26
#